data_8ecac85890b7b87d9962e218623e6da0
#
_entry.id   8ecac85890b7b87d9962e218623e6da0
#
_cell.length_a   1.000
_cell.length_b   1.000
_cell.length_c   1.000
_cell.angle_alpha   90.00
_cell.angle_beta   90.00
_cell.angle_gamma   90.00
#
_symmetry.space_group_name_H-M   'P 1'
#
loop_
_entity.id
_entity.type
_entity.pdbx_description
1 polymer ?
#
loop_
_entity_poly.entity_id
_entity_poly.type
_entity_poly.pdbx_seq_one_letter_code
_entity_poly.pdbx_strand_id
1 'polypeptide(L)'
;MNTDPIADFLTRIRNANSAGLRTVVIPSSKIKKEITKILNDQGIILNYQFINDNVQGSIKIALKYNPISKEPVIKKIERVSKPGLRRYSPGSEIPRVLNGLGVNIVSTSKGLMTGKKAKRENLGGEIICNVY
;
A
#
# COMPACT_ATOMS: atom_id res chain seq x y z
N MET A 1 -6.42 -5.39 -20.77
CA MET A 1 -5.02 -5.25 -20.29
C MET A 1 -4.99 -4.36 -19.05
N ASN A 2 -4.27 -4.77 -18.04
CA ASN A 2 -4.14 -3.97 -16.83
C ASN A 2 -3.01 -2.97 -16.98
N THR A 3 -3.36 -1.67 -17.10
CA THR A 3 -2.39 -0.59 -17.28
C THR A 3 -1.91 0.02 -15.98
N ASP A 4 -2.46 -0.40 -14.83
CA ASP A 4 -2.04 0.07 -13.51
C ASP A 4 -1.90 -1.12 -12.55
N PRO A 5 -0.71 -1.75 -12.51
CA PRO A 5 -0.48 -2.89 -11.62
C PRO A 5 -0.65 -2.56 -10.14
N ILE A 6 -0.36 -1.30 -9.74
CA ILE A 6 -0.53 -0.87 -8.35
C ILE A 6 -2.02 -0.83 -8.00
N ALA A 7 -2.85 -0.27 -8.88
CA ALA A 7 -4.30 -0.24 -8.66
C ALA A 7 -4.87 -1.65 -8.56
N ASP A 8 -4.39 -2.57 -9.39
CA ASP A 8 -4.79 -3.98 -9.32
C ASP A 8 -4.40 -4.60 -7.98
N PHE A 9 -3.18 -4.34 -7.53
CA PHE A 9 -2.68 -4.80 -6.23
C PHE A 9 -3.58 -4.32 -5.09
N LEU A 10 -3.89 -3.03 -5.06
CA LEU A 10 -4.75 -2.44 -4.02
C LEU A 10 -6.17 -3.00 -4.10
N THR A 11 -6.70 -3.21 -5.30
CA THR A 11 -8.03 -3.78 -5.50
C THR A 11 -8.12 -5.21 -4.99
N ARG A 12 -7.08 -6.02 -5.21
CA ARG A 12 -7.05 -7.40 -4.70
C ARG A 12 -7.08 -7.44 -3.18
N ILE A 13 -6.35 -6.53 -2.53
CA ILE A 13 -6.39 -6.40 -1.06
C ILE A 13 -7.78 -5.97 -0.60
N ARG A 14 -8.36 -4.97 -1.26
CA ARG A 14 -9.70 -4.46 -0.93
C ARG A 14 -10.75 -5.55 -1.05
N ASN A 15 -10.74 -6.30 -2.14
CA ASN A 15 -11.71 -7.36 -2.38
C ASN A 15 -11.55 -8.50 -1.37
N ALA A 16 -10.32 -8.87 -1.04
CA ALA A 16 -10.05 -9.90 -0.05
C ALA A 16 -10.56 -9.48 1.34
N ASN A 17 -10.35 -8.23 1.73
CA ASN A 17 -10.89 -7.69 2.99
C ASN A 17 -12.42 -7.72 3.01
N SER A 18 -13.06 -7.32 1.90
CA SER A 18 -14.52 -7.31 1.80
C SER A 18 -15.11 -8.73 1.88
N ALA A 19 -14.37 -9.71 1.36
CA ALA A 19 -14.77 -11.10 1.40
C ALA A 19 -14.43 -11.80 2.72
N GLY A 20 -13.75 -11.12 3.63
CA GLY A 20 -13.35 -11.68 4.91
C GLY A 20 -12.25 -12.74 4.82
N LEU A 21 -11.45 -12.72 3.77
CA LEU A 21 -10.38 -13.69 3.57
C LEU A 21 -9.22 -13.43 4.52
N ARG A 22 -8.60 -14.48 5.02
CA ARG A 22 -7.44 -14.36 5.91
C ARG A 22 -6.17 -13.99 5.15
N THR A 23 -6.04 -14.51 3.93
CA THR A 23 -4.86 -14.29 3.11
C THR A 23 -5.26 -13.99 1.67
N VAL A 24 -4.34 -13.31 0.97
CA VAL A 24 -4.48 -13.07 -0.46
C VAL A 24 -3.12 -13.28 -1.11
N VAL A 25 -3.11 -13.90 -2.29
CA VAL A 25 -1.89 -14.16 -3.06
C VAL A 25 -1.94 -13.31 -4.32
N ILE A 26 -0.90 -12.52 -4.54
CA ILE A 26 -0.85 -11.54 -5.61
C ILE A 26 0.46 -11.71 -6.40
N PRO A 27 0.43 -11.66 -7.74
CA PRO A 27 1.67 -11.68 -8.52
C PRO A 27 2.61 -10.56 -8.05
N SER A 28 3.89 -10.87 -7.88
CA SER A 28 4.83 -9.94 -7.30
C SER A 28 5.48 -9.02 -8.33
N SER A 29 6.02 -7.91 -7.83
CA SER A 29 6.93 -7.03 -8.53
C SER A 29 7.73 -6.30 -7.47
N LYS A 30 8.81 -5.63 -7.88
CA LYS A 30 9.65 -4.89 -6.94
C LYS A 30 8.84 -3.85 -6.16
N ILE A 31 8.03 -3.06 -6.87
CA ILE A 31 7.24 -2.00 -6.23
C ILE A 31 6.16 -2.57 -5.30
N LYS A 32 5.52 -3.66 -5.69
CA LYS A 32 4.51 -4.32 -4.85
C LYS A 32 5.12 -4.87 -3.56
N LYS A 33 6.34 -5.41 -3.64
CA LYS A 33 7.07 -5.89 -2.46
C LYS A 33 7.38 -4.74 -1.51
N GLU A 34 7.80 -3.60 -2.05
CA GLU A 34 8.10 -2.41 -1.24
C GLU A 34 6.84 -1.87 -0.55
N ILE A 35 5.71 -1.81 -1.26
CA ILE A 35 4.44 -1.40 -0.68
C ILE A 35 4.04 -2.35 0.45
N THR A 36 4.18 -3.66 0.23
CA THR A 36 3.85 -4.68 1.22
C THR A 36 4.66 -4.51 2.50
N LYS A 37 5.96 -4.25 2.37
CA LYS A 37 6.83 -4.02 3.53
C LYS A 37 6.39 -2.80 4.33
N ILE A 38 6.01 -1.72 3.65
CA ILE A 38 5.52 -0.51 4.33
C ILE A 38 4.22 -0.79 5.07
N LEU A 39 3.28 -1.50 4.45
CA LEU A 39 2.02 -1.86 5.10
C LEU A 39 2.26 -2.69 6.36
N ASN A 40 3.21 -3.61 6.29
CA ASN A 40 3.57 -4.43 7.44
C ASN A 40 4.22 -3.60 8.56
N ASP A 41 5.15 -2.72 8.19
CA ASP A 41 5.84 -1.85 9.16
C ASP A 41 4.88 -0.91 9.86
N GLN A 42 3.81 -0.49 9.19
CA GLN A 42 2.79 0.38 9.76
C GLN A 42 1.72 -0.40 10.55
N GLY A 43 1.82 -1.73 10.59
CA GLY A 43 0.86 -2.56 11.32
C GLY A 43 -0.51 -2.67 10.65
N ILE A 44 -0.60 -2.39 9.36
CA ILE A 44 -1.85 -2.40 8.59
C ILE A 44 -2.20 -3.82 8.17
N ILE A 45 -1.20 -4.64 7.87
CA ILE A 45 -1.37 -6.07 7.59
C ILE A 45 -0.72 -6.88 8.71
N LEU A 46 -1.14 -8.12 8.84
CA LEU A 46 -0.64 -8.99 9.92
C LEU A 46 0.76 -9.50 9.61
N ASN A 47 0.97 -9.96 8.37
CA ASN A 47 2.24 -10.56 7.95
C ASN A 47 2.27 -10.71 6.43
N TYR A 48 3.42 -11.04 5.89
CA TYR A 48 3.57 -11.31 4.45
C TYR A 48 4.66 -12.34 4.21
N GLN A 49 4.61 -12.97 3.02
CA GLN A 49 5.61 -13.92 2.57
C GLN A 49 5.82 -13.77 1.08
N PHE A 50 7.08 -13.73 0.65
CA PHE A 50 7.42 -13.74 -0.77
C PHE A 50 7.63 -15.17 -1.21
N ILE A 51 6.93 -15.58 -2.27
CA ILE A 51 6.94 -16.95 -2.79
C ILE A 51 7.61 -16.95 -4.17
N ASN A 52 8.66 -17.75 -4.33
CA ASN A 52 9.36 -17.89 -5.61
C ASN A 52 8.89 -19.17 -6.30
N ASP A 53 7.65 -19.16 -6.78
CA ASP A 53 7.01 -20.32 -7.39
C ASP A 53 7.08 -20.33 -8.93
N ASN A 54 7.55 -19.23 -9.52
CA ASN A 54 7.75 -19.10 -10.96
C ASN A 54 8.74 -17.95 -11.23
N VAL A 55 8.88 -17.53 -12.49
CA VAL A 55 9.81 -16.46 -12.85
C VAL A 55 9.48 -15.15 -12.14
N GLN A 56 8.19 -14.81 -12.03
CA GLN A 56 7.73 -13.57 -11.42
C GLN A 56 7.64 -13.68 -9.89
N GLY A 57 7.19 -14.82 -9.38
CA GLY A 57 6.93 -15.01 -7.98
C GLY A 57 5.58 -14.41 -7.56
N SER A 58 5.26 -14.59 -6.28
CA SER A 58 4.01 -14.13 -5.69
C SER A 58 4.24 -13.53 -4.32
N ILE A 59 3.31 -12.70 -3.87
CA ILE A 59 3.29 -12.15 -2.52
C ILE A 59 2.06 -12.71 -1.83
N LYS A 60 2.26 -13.39 -0.70
CA LYS A 60 1.15 -13.84 0.15
C LYS A 60 1.03 -12.85 1.30
N ILE A 61 -0.13 -12.23 1.42
CA ILE A 61 -0.40 -11.22 2.45
C ILE A 61 -1.43 -11.78 3.43
N ALA A 62 -1.08 -11.77 4.72
CA ALA A 62 -2.01 -12.11 5.79
C ALA A 62 -2.72 -10.83 6.22
N LEU A 63 -4.02 -10.77 6.04
CA LEU A 63 -4.83 -9.60 6.33
C LEU A 63 -5.15 -9.51 7.82
N LYS A 64 -5.35 -8.28 8.30
CA LYS A 64 -5.57 -8.02 9.71
C LYS A 64 -7.01 -7.60 9.97
N TYR A 65 -7.62 -8.22 10.98
CA TYR A 65 -8.99 -7.95 11.37
C TYR A 65 -9.05 -7.66 12.87
N ASN A 66 -10.06 -6.90 13.27
CA ASN A 66 -10.33 -6.72 14.69
C ASN A 66 -10.79 -8.05 15.28
N PRO A 67 -10.16 -8.54 16.37
CA PRO A 67 -10.49 -9.86 16.92
C PRO A 67 -11.90 -9.94 17.52
N ILE A 68 -12.50 -8.82 17.89
CA ILE A 68 -13.83 -8.77 18.51
C ILE A 68 -14.90 -8.52 17.47
N SER A 69 -14.79 -7.40 16.73
CA SER A 69 -15.81 -7.01 15.74
C SER A 69 -15.70 -7.76 14.42
N LYS A 70 -14.53 -8.37 14.14
CA LYS A 70 -14.22 -9.06 12.87
C LYS A 70 -14.12 -8.11 11.67
N GLU A 71 -14.13 -6.81 11.91
CA GLU A 71 -13.99 -5.83 10.84
C GLU A 71 -12.54 -5.72 10.36
N PRO A 72 -12.30 -5.48 9.06
CA PRO A 72 -10.95 -5.26 8.56
C PRO A 72 -10.29 -4.04 9.21
N VAL A 73 -8.99 -4.14 9.47
CA VAL A 73 -8.20 -3.01 9.95
C VAL A 73 -8.15 -1.93 8.87
N ILE A 74 -8.02 -2.34 7.60
CA ILE A 74 -8.07 -1.40 6.48
C ILE A 74 -9.52 -1.00 6.24
N LYS A 75 -9.84 0.26 6.48
CA LYS A 75 -11.17 0.81 6.21
C LYS A 75 -11.28 1.26 4.76
N LYS A 76 -10.22 1.85 4.23
CA LYS A 76 -10.18 2.31 2.85
C LYS A 76 -8.76 2.22 2.32
N ILE A 77 -8.63 1.80 1.07
CA ILE A 77 -7.36 1.76 0.36
C ILE A 77 -7.63 2.31 -1.05
N GLU A 78 -6.93 3.38 -1.41
CA GLU A 78 -7.21 4.07 -2.65
C GLU A 78 -5.95 4.51 -3.38
N ARG A 79 -5.98 4.37 -4.70
CA ARG A 79 -4.94 4.84 -5.60
C ARG A 79 -5.04 6.36 -5.74
N VAL A 80 -3.94 7.08 -5.54
CA VAL A 80 -3.92 8.54 -5.71
C VAL A 80 -3.34 8.89 -7.07
N SER A 81 -2.06 8.60 -7.31
CA SER A 81 -1.42 8.85 -8.59
C SER A 81 -1.76 7.73 -9.57
N LYS A 82 -2.18 8.07 -10.78
CA LYS A 82 -2.60 7.12 -11.80
C LYS A 82 -1.82 7.35 -13.08
N PRO A 83 -1.66 6.32 -13.95
CA PRO A 83 -0.93 6.52 -15.22
C PRO A 83 -1.42 7.69 -16.05
N GLY A 84 -2.73 7.96 -16.08
CA GLY A 84 -3.31 9.08 -16.82
C GLY A 84 -3.33 10.39 -16.06
N LEU A 85 -3.01 10.38 -14.76
CA LEU A 85 -3.05 11.60 -13.94
C LEU A 85 -2.09 11.42 -12.76
N ARG A 86 -0.85 11.78 -12.96
CA ARG A 86 0.18 11.67 -11.92
C ARG A 86 0.02 12.77 -10.86
N ARG A 87 0.24 12.41 -9.60
CA ARG A 87 0.13 13.32 -8.46
C ARG A 87 1.46 13.40 -7.74
N TYR A 88 2.07 14.59 -7.73
CA TYR A 88 3.35 14.85 -7.08
C TYR A 88 3.18 15.89 -5.99
N SER A 89 4.07 15.86 -5.00
CA SER A 89 4.09 16.85 -3.93
C SER A 89 5.51 17.11 -3.47
N PRO A 90 5.86 18.39 -3.20
CA PRO A 90 7.10 18.68 -2.48
C PRO A 90 7.07 18.09 -1.08
N GLY A 91 8.24 17.81 -0.51
CA GLY A 91 8.32 17.19 0.82
C GLY A 91 7.62 17.97 1.91
N SER A 92 7.64 19.32 1.82
CA SER A 92 6.99 20.17 2.81
C SER A 92 5.46 20.21 2.71
N GLU A 93 4.89 19.77 1.58
CA GLU A 93 3.46 19.90 1.29
C GLU A 93 2.75 18.55 1.17
N ILE A 94 3.38 17.46 1.58
CA ILE A 94 2.75 16.14 1.52
C ILE A 94 1.53 16.14 2.45
N PRO A 95 0.32 15.86 1.90
CA PRO A 95 -0.89 15.89 2.72
C PRO A 95 -0.94 14.75 3.72
N ARG A 96 -1.55 15.00 4.87
CA ARG A 96 -1.82 13.95 5.84
C ARG A 96 -3.14 13.27 5.52
N VAL A 97 -3.22 11.96 5.80
CA VAL A 97 -4.43 11.17 5.62
C VAL A 97 -5.17 11.13 6.96
N LEU A 98 -6.43 11.57 6.97
CA LEU A 98 -7.26 11.62 8.18
C LEU A 98 -6.53 12.27 9.37
N ASN A 99 -5.92 13.44 9.16
CA ASN A 99 -5.17 14.18 10.19
C ASN A 99 -4.07 13.32 10.85
N GLY A 100 -3.44 12.43 10.09
CA GLY A 100 -2.36 11.58 10.57
C GLY A 100 -2.79 10.22 11.08
N LEU A 101 -4.08 9.89 11.07
CA LEU A 101 -4.57 8.57 11.47
C LEU A 101 -4.39 7.54 10.35
N GLY A 102 -4.32 7.99 9.10
CA GLY A 102 -4.06 7.12 7.97
C GLY A 102 -2.62 7.23 7.49
N VAL A 103 -2.30 6.47 6.45
CA VAL A 103 -0.96 6.39 5.86
C VAL A 103 -1.06 6.65 4.38
N ASN A 104 -0.17 7.48 3.85
CA ASN A 104 0.05 7.52 2.40
C ASN A 104 1.44 6.99 2.10
N ILE A 105 1.59 6.43 0.90
CA ILE A 105 2.86 5.88 0.42
C ILE A 105 3.33 6.79 -0.71
N VAL A 106 4.58 7.25 -0.59
CA VAL A 106 5.19 8.21 -1.52
C VAL A 106 6.41 7.58 -2.17
N SER A 107 6.53 7.73 -3.48
CA SER A 107 7.71 7.31 -4.23
C SER A 107 8.66 8.50 -4.32
N THR A 108 9.79 8.42 -3.65
CA THR A 108 10.80 9.47 -3.61
C THR A 108 12.07 9.04 -4.34
N SER A 109 13.01 9.95 -4.46
CA SER A 109 14.33 9.65 -5.02
C SER A 109 15.10 8.60 -4.20
N LYS A 110 14.74 8.41 -2.94
CA LYS A 110 15.35 7.42 -2.05
C LYS A 110 14.48 6.17 -1.86
N GLY A 111 13.49 5.96 -2.73
CA GLY A 111 12.61 4.80 -2.70
C GLY A 111 11.23 5.11 -2.14
N LEU A 112 10.44 4.06 -1.95
CA LEU A 112 9.10 4.19 -1.37
C LEU A 112 9.19 4.38 0.14
N MET A 113 8.36 5.27 0.65
CA MET A 113 8.28 5.52 2.09
C MET A 113 6.90 6.09 2.44
N THR A 114 6.59 6.16 3.74
CA THR A 114 5.36 6.83 4.17
C THR A 114 5.48 8.33 3.95
N GLY A 115 4.34 8.99 3.76
CA GLY A 115 4.33 10.45 3.62
C GLY A 115 4.89 11.16 4.85
N LYS A 116 4.65 10.59 6.03
CA LYS A 116 5.19 11.13 7.28
C LYS A 116 6.72 11.13 7.28
N LYS A 117 7.33 10.03 6.85
CA LYS A 117 8.79 9.93 6.75
C LYS A 117 9.34 10.85 5.67
N ALA A 118 8.69 10.90 4.50
CA ALA A 118 9.11 11.76 3.40
C ALA A 118 9.07 13.23 3.80
N LYS A 119 8.03 13.65 4.51
CA LYS A 119 7.92 15.02 5.02
C LYS A 119 9.01 15.34 6.02
N ARG A 120 9.28 14.42 6.95
CA ARG A 120 10.33 14.59 7.95
C ARG A 120 11.71 14.74 7.32
N GLU A 121 11.98 14.01 6.24
CA GLU A 121 13.25 14.07 5.53
C GLU A 121 13.25 15.12 4.41
N ASN A 122 12.14 15.86 4.26
CA ASN A 122 11.96 16.89 3.23
C ASN A 122 12.18 16.34 1.82
N LEU A 123 11.65 15.15 1.57
CA LEU A 123 11.69 14.49 0.27
C LEU A 123 10.33 14.56 -0.39
N GLY A 124 10.25 15.17 -1.56
CA GLY A 124 9.06 15.16 -2.37
C GLY A 124 9.00 13.93 -3.26
N GLY A 125 7.86 13.70 -3.87
CA GLY A 125 7.71 12.59 -4.78
C GLY A 125 6.29 12.37 -5.24
N GLU A 126 6.06 11.22 -5.84
CA GLU A 126 4.76 10.80 -6.34
C GLU A 126 3.96 10.15 -5.21
N ILE A 127 2.75 10.65 -4.97
CA ILE A 127 1.87 10.06 -3.96
C ILE A 127 1.16 8.85 -4.59
N ILE A 128 1.54 7.67 -4.16
CA ILE A 128 1.08 6.41 -4.76
C ILE A 128 -0.34 6.08 -4.32
N CYS A 129 -0.59 6.03 -3.02
CA CYS A 129 -1.88 5.62 -2.48
C CYS A 129 -2.09 6.13 -1.06
N ASN A 130 -3.36 6.10 -0.62
CA ASN A 130 -3.76 6.35 0.76
C ASN A 130 -4.37 5.09 1.34
N VAL A 131 -4.08 4.81 2.61
CA VAL A 131 -4.59 3.65 3.34
C VAL A 131 -5.03 4.10 4.73
N TYR A 132 -6.25 3.72 5.12
CA TYR A 132 -6.73 3.96 6.49
C TYR A 132 -7.88 3.04 6.88
#